data_25f4025e2d0f53fb440445d9568122d6
#
_entry.id   25f4025e2d0f53fb440445d9568122d6
#
_cell.length_a   1.000
_cell.length_b   1.000
_cell.length_c   1.000
_cell.angle_alpha   90.00
_cell.angle_beta   90.00
_cell.angle_gamma   90.00
#
_symmetry.space_group_name_H-M   'P 1'
#
loop_
_entity.id
_entity.type
_entity.pdbx_description
1 polymer ?
#
loop_
_entity_poly.entity_id
_entity_poly.type
_entity_poly.pdbx_seq_one_letter_code
_entity_poly.pdbx_strand_id
1 'polypeptide(L)'
;MSHRHETWWSLRVVVCAFVALTPVVLNAQQGGTRTRVRPSPTARTSPKAPFEVPGWPWPVAPPTAPAPIDSVTLLHVPTSDMAFTVPQLRDQFNVPDWYPASHAPMPPIVAHGRKAAVIACGYCHLPDGGGRPENATLAGLPVDYIVQQIVDFRARTRKPAWNGPSRPSELMRIIADSVTDAEVLEAARYFSTLRPRQRARVIEATNIPAVSPALGLYVRKAGTDMEPLGARLIEMPVDAERHELRDAAAEYVAYVPMGSLARGRRLANVPRSKDIKSCAGCHGPQLRGLGLVPPIAGRSPSYLLRQLLAFRSGARSTAASTPMSQVAATLSLDDMIAAAAFAGSRRP
;
A
#
# COMPACT_ATOMS: atom_id res chain seq x y z
N MET A 1 24.26 -62.13 -14.75
CA MET A 1 24.87 -61.61 -15.99
C MET A 1 24.92 -60.12 -15.84
N SER A 2 25.97 -59.56 -15.19
CA SER A 2 27.23 -59.04 -15.78
C SER A 2 26.97 -58.01 -16.86
N HIS A 3 27.25 -56.73 -16.68
CA HIS A 3 28.61 -56.14 -16.69
C HIS A 3 28.63 -54.75 -16.09
N ARG A 4 29.66 -54.51 -15.28
CA ARG A 4 30.17 -53.19 -14.87
C ARG A 4 30.96 -52.57 -16.02
N HIS A 5 30.97 -51.21 -16.10
CA HIS A 5 32.08 -50.46 -16.68
C HIS A 5 32.36 -49.23 -15.82
N GLU A 6 33.47 -49.30 -15.10
CA GLU A 6 34.17 -48.14 -14.53
C GLU A 6 35.06 -47.52 -15.61
N THR A 7 35.12 -46.20 -15.66
CA THR A 7 36.21 -45.50 -16.36
C THR A 7 36.75 -44.38 -15.50
N TRP A 8 37.98 -44.56 -15.12
CA TRP A 8 38.87 -43.63 -14.43
C TRP A 8 39.32 -42.52 -15.44
N TRP A 9 39.37 -41.24 -14.99
CA TRP A 9 40.19 -40.22 -15.65
C TRP A 9 41.03 -39.48 -14.63
N SER A 10 42.32 -39.44 -14.99
CA SER A 10 43.52 -39.07 -14.23
C SER A 10 43.63 -37.58 -13.96
N LEU A 11 44.10 -37.28 -12.76
CA LEU A 11 44.62 -35.95 -12.35
C LEU A 11 45.89 -35.62 -13.15
N ARG A 12 45.96 -34.47 -13.80
CA ARG A 12 47.22 -33.88 -14.29
C ARG A 12 47.53 -32.62 -13.48
N VAL A 13 48.56 -32.72 -12.67
CA VAL A 13 49.20 -31.61 -11.97
C VAL A 13 50.08 -30.87 -12.98
N VAL A 14 49.85 -29.53 -13.17
CA VAL A 14 50.76 -28.65 -13.92
C VAL A 14 51.49 -27.81 -12.90
N VAL A 15 52.79 -28.01 -12.82
CA VAL A 15 53.73 -27.19 -12.03
C VAL A 15 54.16 -26.02 -12.92
N CYS A 16 53.86 -24.80 -12.54
CA CYS A 16 54.43 -23.58 -13.16
C CYS A 16 55.57 -23.08 -12.28
N ALA A 17 56.77 -23.06 -12.88
CA ALA A 17 57.97 -22.49 -12.28
C ALA A 17 57.94 -20.96 -12.31
N PHE A 18 58.20 -20.34 -11.18
CA PHE A 18 58.43 -18.88 -11.09
C PHE A 18 59.86 -18.56 -11.46
N VAL A 19 60.04 -17.71 -12.49
CA VAL A 19 61.33 -17.05 -12.81
C VAL A 19 61.30 -15.66 -12.20
N ALA A 20 62.15 -15.41 -11.23
CA ALA A 20 62.35 -14.11 -10.62
C ALA A 20 63.26 -13.24 -11.49
N LEU A 21 62.77 -12.13 -12.01
CA LEU A 21 63.53 -11.08 -12.66
C LEU A 21 63.64 -9.86 -11.72
N THR A 22 64.85 -9.56 -11.26
CA THR A 22 65.18 -8.36 -10.50
C THR A 22 65.35 -7.15 -11.46
N PRO A 23 64.71 -6.00 -11.19
CA PRO A 23 65.01 -4.79 -11.97
C PRO A 23 66.16 -4.01 -11.34
N VAL A 24 67.11 -3.63 -12.21
CA VAL A 24 68.21 -2.68 -11.95
C VAL A 24 67.61 -1.27 -11.83
N VAL A 25 67.88 -0.59 -10.73
CA VAL A 25 67.50 0.82 -10.52
C VAL A 25 68.55 1.73 -11.14
N LEU A 26 68.23 2.44 -12.20
CA LEU A 26 68.99 3.62 -12.67
C LEU A 26 68.42 4.89 -12.00
N ASN A 27 69.26 5.54 -11.23
CA ASN A 27 68.95 6.80 -10.58
C ASN A 27 69.26 7.95 -11.54
N ALA A 28 68.25 8.65 -12.04
CA ALA A 28 68.41 9.90 -12.80
C ALA A 28 67.77 11.04 -12.00
N GLN A 29 68.63 11.87 -11.38
CA GLN A 29 68.20 13.14 -10.79
C GLN A 29 67.88 14.15 -11.88
N GLN A 30 66.62 14.56 -12.00
CA GLN A 30 66.22 15.79 -12.67
C GLN A 30 65.40 16.65 -11.73
N GLY A 31 65.95 17.83 -11.38
CA GLY A 31 65.29 18.87 -10.62
C GLY A 31 64.15 19.49 -11.43
N GLY A 32 62.96 19.30 -10.97
CA GLY A 32 61.76 19.94 -11.48
C GLY A 32 60.90 20.46 -10.28
N THR A 33 60.71 21.77 -10.22
CA THR A 33 59.84 22.49 -9.30
C THR A 33 58.43 21.92 -9.38
N ARG A 34 58.06 21.08 -8.40
CA ARG A 34 56.67 20.56 -8.28
C ARG A 34 55.78 21.61 -7.62
N THR A 35 54.98 22.29 -8.44
CA THR A 35 53.84 23.04 -7.98
C THR A 35 52.87 22.04 -7.27
N ARG A 36 52.73 22.14 -5.94
CA ARG A 36 51.75 21.36 -5.19
C ARG A 36 50.36 21.81 -5.58
N VAL A 37 49.72 21.04 -6.47
CA VAL A 37 48.25 21.14 -6.65
C VAL A 37 47.61 20.61 -5.39
N ARG A 38 46.99 21.52 -4.61
CA ARG A 38 46.17 21.19 -3.44
C ARG A 38 44.96 20.43 -3.93
N PRO A 39 44.68 19.20 -3.47
CA PRO A 39 43.44 18.53 -3.87
C PRO A 39 42.25 19.36 -3.36
N SER A 40 41.35 19.71 -4.26
CA SER A 40 40.04 20.30 -3.90
C SER A 40 39.37 19.42 -2.86
N PRO A 41 38.79 20.01 -1.82
CA PRO A 41 38.04 19.23 -0.85
C PRO A 41 36.90 18.53 -1.59
N THR A 42 36.98 17.20 -1.71
CA THR A 42 35.85 16.38 -2.12
C THR A 42 34.71 16.70 -1.19
N ALA A 43 33.66 17.32 -1.73
CA ALA A 43 32.44 17.60 -0.99
C ALA A 43 31.96 16.27 -0.38
N ARG A 44 32.14 16.12 0.92
CA ARG A 44 31.52 15.02 1.66
C ARG A 44 30.02 15.24 1.53
N THR A 45 29.37 14.45 0.70
CA THR A 45 27.91 14.32 0.73
C THR A 45 27.55 13.81 2.11
N SER A 46 27.02 14.70 2.96
CA SER A 46 26.45 14.32 4.25
C SER A 46 25.47 13.17 4.02
N PRO A 47 25.52 12.10 4.83
CA PRO A 47 24.55 11.01 4.68
C PRO A 47 23.14 11.61 4.75
N LYS A 48 22.34 11.34 3.75
CA LYS A 48 20.94 11.80 3.70
C LYS A 48 20.25 11.29 4.96
N ALA A 49 19.68 12.21 5.76
CA ALA A 49 18.98 11.85 6.99
C ALA A 49 17.99 10.69 6.75
N PRO A 50 17.84 9.75 7.69
CA PRO A 50 16.88 8.68 7.58
C PRO A 50 15.50 9.22 7.23
N PHE A 51 14.77 8.56 6.34
CA PHE A 51 13.40 8.96 5.99
C PHE A 51 12.49 8.68 7.19
N GLU A 52 11.98 9.74 7.79
CA GLU A 52 11.03 9.64 8.89
C GLU A 52 9.60 9.42 8.33
N VAL A 53 8.95 8.37 8.80
CA VAL A 53 7.56 8.07 8.43
C VAL A 53 6.64 8.91 9.31
N PRO A 54 5.84 9.82 8.73
CA PRO A 54 4.93 10.64 9.52
C PRO A 54 3.79 9.80 10.11
N GLY A 55 3.30 10.16 11.30
CA GLY A 55 2.20 9.44 11.96
C GLY A 55 0.81 9.77 11.41
N TRP A 56 0.61 10.98 10.84
CA TRP A 56 -0.71 11.45 10.41
C TRP A 56 -1.43 10.58 9.37
N PRO A 57 -0.78 9.77 8.49
CA PRO A 57 -1.53 8.86 7.62
C PRO A 57 -2.26 7.73 8.37
N TRP A 58 -1.99 7.55 9.66
CA TRP A 58 -2.64 6.58 10.53
C TRP A 58 -3.32 7.29 11.73
N PRO A 59 -4.45 7.97 11.50
CA PRO A 59 -5.13 8.69 12.57
C PRO A 59 -5.61 7.72 13.66
N VAL A 60 -5.30 8.05 14.90
CA VAL A 60 -5.69 7.29 16.09
C VAL A 60 -6.72 8.11 16.84
N ALA A 61 -7.94 7.58 16.94
CA ALA A 61 -8.98 8.22 17.74
C ALA A 61 -8.62 8.17 19.23
N PRO A 62 -8.89 9.23 19.99
CA PRO A 62 -8.77 9.17 21.42
C PRO A 62 -9.72 8.10 22.00
N PRO A 63 -9.37 7.48 23.11
CA PRO A 63 -10.27 6.57 23.80
C PRO A 63 -11.56 7.28 24.16
N THR A 64 -12.70 6.69 23.78
CA THR A 64 -14.02 7.18 24.17
C THR A 64 -14.71 6.14 25.05
N ALA A 65 -15.48 6.60 26.02
CA ALA A 65 -16.31 5.70 26.80
C ALA A 65 -17.33 4.98 25.89
N PRO A 66 -17.60 3.70 26.11
CA PRO A 66 -18.61 3.00 25.33
C PRO A 66 -19.99 3.68 25.56
N ALA A 67 -20.61 4.08 24.45
CA ALA A 67 -21.99 4.53 24.51
C ALA A 67 -22.96 3.32 24.58
N PRO A 68 -24.14 3.47 25.23
CA PRO A 68 -25.19 2.47 25.14
C PRO A 68 -25.52 2.11 23.69
N ILE A 69 -25.68 0.83 23.40
CA ILE A 69 -26.02 0.35 22.08
C ILE A 69 -27.53 0.22 21.95
N ASP A 70 -28.11 0.97 21.03
CA ASP A 70 -29.45 0.70 20.56
C ASP A 70 -29.45 -0.59 19.76
N SER A 71 -30.13 -1.61 20.27
CA SER A 71 -30.13 -2.95 19.67
C SER A 71 -31.40 -3.24 18.86
N VAL A 72 -32.35 -2.33 18.81
CA VAL A 72 -33.67 -2.59 18.22
C VAL A 72 -34.00 -1.68 17.03
N THR A 73 -33.52 -0.45 17.02
CA THR A 73 -33.80 0.49 15.92
C THR A 73 -33.20 -0.01 14.61
N LEU A 74 -34.02 -0.08 13.57
CA LEU A 74 -33.58 -0.39 12.22
C LEU A 74 -33.00 0.87 11.57
N LEU A 75 -31.76 0.76 11.11
CA LEU A 75 -31.03 1.81 10.40
C LEU A 75 -31.11 1.56 8.89
N HIS A 76 -31.13 2.61 8.12
CA HIS A 76 -31.25 2.60 6.67
C HIS A 76 -30.14 3.46 6.03
N VAL A 77 -29.83 3.14 4.78
CA VAL A 77 -28.99 4.01 3.94
C VAL A 77 -29.79 4.45 2.71
N PRO A 78 -29.53 5.62 2.15
CA PRO A 78 -30.19 6.05 0.92
C PRO A 78 -29.98 5.00 -0.21
N THR A 79 -31.00 4.82 -1.04
CA THR A 79 -30.96 3.92 -2.20
C THR A 79 -30.81 2.43 -1.90
N SER A 80 -31.14 2.00 -0.68
CA SER A 80 -31.20 0.58 -0.29
C SER A 80 -32.54 0.30 0.42
N ASP A 81 -33.15 -0.83 0.09
CA ASP A 81 -34.34 -1.34 0.77
C ASP A 81 -34.00 -2.18 2.02
N MET A 82 -32.71 -2.41 2.25
CA MET A 82 -32.22 -3.17 3.39
C MET A 82 -32.24 -2.34 4.67
N ALA A 83 -32.41 -3.03 5.80
CA ALA A 83 -32.37 -2.41 7.12
C ALA A 83 -31.59 -3.29 8.07
N PHE A 84 -30.78 -2.70 8.94
CA PHE A 84 -29.97 -3.42 9.92
C PHE A 84 -30.00 -2.71 11.28
N THR A 85 -29.99 -3.48 12.37
CA THR A 85 -29.72 -2.95 13.71
C THR A 85 -28.23 -2.74 13.93
N VAL A 86 -27.86 -1.94 14.94
CA VAL A 86 -26.42 -1.75 15.31
C VAL A 86 -25.70 -3.07 15.60
N PRO A 87 -26.29 -4.05 16.35
CA PRO A 87 -25.67 -5.36 16.52
C PRO A 87 -25.39 -6.08 15.20
N GLN A 88 -26.32 -6.06 14.24
CA GLN A 88 -26.12 -6.66 12.92
C GLN A 88 -24.98 -5.98 12.14
N LEU A 89 -24.91 -4.64 12.18
CA LEU A 89 -23.81 -3.88 11.54
C LEU A 89 -22.44 -4.14 12.18
N ARG A 90 -22.41 -4.60 13.44
CA ARG A 90 -21.19 -4.94 14.18
C ARG A 90 -20.85 -6.42 14.17
N ASP A 91 -21.70 -7.27 13.63
CA ASP A 91 -21.44 -8.70 13.53
C ASP A 91 -20.36 -8.98 12.47
N GLN A 92 -19.20 -9.41 12.94
CA GLN A 92 -18.03 -9.69 12.11
C GLN A 92 -18.16 -11.00 11.33
N PHE A 93 -19.21 -11.78 11.61
CA PHE A 93 -19.48 -13.09 11.02
C PHE A 93 -20.80 -13.15 10.23
N ASN A 94 -21.47 -12.00 10.06
CA ASN A 94 -22.58 -11.80 9.14
C ASN A 94 -22.45 -10.40 8.53
N VAL A 95 -21.91 -10.34 7.32
CA VAL A 95 -21.63 -9.08 6.66
C VAL A 95 -22.92 -8.35 6.31
N PRO A 96 -23.14 -7.12 6.80
CA PRO A 96 -24.26 -6.31 6.36
C PRO A 96 -24.10 -5.95 4.89
N ASP A 97 -25.07 -6.33 4.08
CA ASP A 97 -25.07 -6.10 2.64
C ASP A 97 -26.22 -5.19 2.25
N TRP A 98 -25.92 -3.93 2.01
CA TRP A 98 -26.91 -2.92 1.63
C TRP A 98 -27.42 -3.08 0.20
N TYR A 99 -26.64 -3.75 -0.68
CA TYR A 99 -26.92 -3.81 -2.12
C TYR A 99 -26.72 -5.22 -2.68
N PRO A 100 -27.43 -6.24 -2.19
CA PRO A 100 -27.19 -7.65 -2.55
C PRO A 100 -27.37 -7.92 -4.05
N ALA A 101 -28.17 -7.12 -4.74
CA ALA A 101 -28.36 -7.24 -6.20
C ALA A 101 -27.23 -6.63 -7.03
N SER A 102 -26.26 -5.92 -6.43
CA SER A 102 -25.20 -5.20 -7.15
C SER A 102 -23.95 -6.05 -7.44
N HIS A 103 -23.87 -7.26 -6.91
CA HIS A 103 -22.75 -8.18 -7.07
C HIS A 103 -23.22 -9.65 -7.02
N ALA A 104 -22.36 -10.57 -7.42
CA ALA A 104 -22.62 -11.99 -7.30
C ALA A 104 -22.75 -12.40 -5.81
N PRO A 105 -23.45 -13.50 -5.48
CA PRO A 105 -23.53 -14.00 -4.11
C PRO A 105 -22.14 -14.17 -3.49
N MET A 106 -21.97 -13.65 -2.27
CA MET A 106 -20.72 -13.78 -1.53
C MET A 106 -20.48 -15.24 -1.12
N PRO A 107 -19.29 -15.80 -1.33
CA PRO A 107 -18.96 -17.11 -0.79
C PRO A 107 -18.89 -17.08 0.74
N PRO A 108 -19.02 -18.22 1.42
CA PRO A 108 -19.10 -18.30 2.88
C PRO A 108 -17.99 -17.55 3.62
N ILE A 109 -16.75 -17.65 3.16
CA ILE A 109 -15.61 -16.96 3.79
C ILE A 109 -15.70 -15.44 3.65
N VAL A 110 -16.35 -14.92 2.61
CA VAL A 110 -16.57 -13.49 2.42
C VAL A 110 -17.76 -13.00 3.23
N ALA A 111 -18.88 -13.74 3.23
CA ALA A 111 -20.13 -13.37 3.91
C ALA A 111 -20.09 -13.62 5.42
N HIS A 112 -19.49 -14.74 5.86
CA HIS A 112 -19.60 -15.23 7.24
C HIS A 112 -18.23 -15.49 7.88
N GLY A 113 -17.15 -15.59 7.12
CA GLY A 113 -15.87 -16.01 7.67
C GLY A 113 -15.92 -17.43 8.22
N ARG A 114 -15.11 -17.70 9.23
CA ARG A 114 -15.12 -18.97 10.00
C ARG A 114 -15.02 -18.66 11.50
N LYS A 115 -16.17 -18.65 12.16
CA LYS A 115 -16.30 -18.33 13.59
C LYS A 115 -15.54 -19.37 14.43
N ALA A 116 -14.73 -19.02 15.44
CA ALA A 116 -14.38 -17.66 15.88
C ALA A 116 -13.00 -17.21 15.33
N ALA A 117 -12.42 -17.94 14.38
CA ALA A 117 -11.01 -17.80 14.00
C ALA A 117 -10.77 -16.79 12.86
N VAL A 118 -11.72 -16.66 11.92
CA VAL A 118 -11.54 -15.83 10.72
C VAL A 118 -12.77 -14.93 10.56
N ILE A 119 -12.57 -13.62 10.74
CA ILE A 119 -13.58 -12.60 10.46
C ILE A 119 -13.94 -12.65 8.97
N ALA A 120 -15.22 -12.47 8.64
CA ALA A 120 -15.70 -12.40 7.26
C ALA A 120 -14.94 -11.34 6.45
N CYS A 121 -14.41 -11.71 5.28
CA CYS A 121 -13.61 -10.79 4.47
C CYS A 121 -14.41 -9.55 4.06
N GLY A 122 -15.68 -9.73 3.72
CA GLY A 122 -16.61 -8.65 3.34
C GLY A 122 -16.89 -7.67 4.49
N TYR A 123 -16.66 -8.05 5.75
CA TYR A 123 -16.85 -7.14 6.86
C TYR A 123 -15.95 -5.90 6.81
N CYS A 124 -14.70 -6.06 6.39
CA CYS A 124 -13.75 -4.95 6.24
C CYS A 124 -13.61 -4.47 4.78
N HIS A 125 -13.64 -5.41 3.83
CA HIS A 125 -13.43 -5.10 2.42
C HIS A 125 -14.72 -4.77 1.67
N LEU A 126 -15.87 -4.83 2.35
CA LEU A 126 -17.24 -4.64 1.87
C LEU A 126 -17.69 -5.72 0.84
N PRO A 127 -19.01 -5.96 0.71
CA PRO A 127 -19.54 -6.91 -0.26
C PRO A 127 -19.10 -6.66 -1.68
N ASP A 128 -19.01 -5.39 -2.10
CA ASP A 128 -18.58 -4.97 -3.43
C ASP A 128 -17.03 -4.94 -3.61
N GLY A 129 -16.27 -5.36 -2.59
CA GLY A 129 -14.80 -5.30 -2.60
C GLY A 129 -14.23 -3.88 -2.59
N GLY A 130 -15.06 -2.85 -2.43
CA GLY A 130 -14.65 -1.44 -2.47
C GLY A 130 -13.72 -1.04 -1.33
N GLY A 131 -13.82 -1.72 -0.19
CA GLY A 131 -13.12 -1.37 1.03
C GLY A 131 -13.51 0.00 1.56
N ARG A 132 -12.74 0.52 2.49
CA ARG A 132 -12.86 1.88 3.03
C ARG A 132 -11.46 2.51 3.07
N PRO A 133 -11.29 3.82 3.30
CA PRO A 133 -9.94 4.43 3.31
C PRO A 133 -8.92 3.73 4.20
N GLU A 134 -9.34 3.16 5.33
CA GLU A 134 -8.50 2.40 6.25
C GLU A 134 -8.24 0.95 5.81
N ASN A 135 -9.04 0.42 4.87
CA ASN A 135 -8.96 -0.95 4.36
C ASN A 135 -8.64 -0.96 2.86
N ALA A 136 -8.05 -2.05 2.37
CA ALA A 136 -7.75 -2.19 0.95
C ALA A 136 -9.02 -2.38 0.10
N THR A 137 -9.10 -1.71 -1.04
CA THR A 137 -10.01 -2.08 -2.13
C THR A 137 -9.50 -3.36 -2.78
N LEU A 138 -10.30 -4.42 -2.79
CA LEU A 138 -9.97 -5.72 -3.39
C LEU A 138 -10.61 -5.91 -4.77
N ALA A 139 -11.70 -5.22 -5.08
CA ALA A 139 -12.39 -5.31 -6.36
C ALA A 139 -11.43 -5.15 -7.54
N GLY A 140 -11.47 -6.12 -8.46
CA GLY A 140 -10.67 -6.13 -9.68
C GLY A 140 -9.16 -6.34 -9.49
N LEU A 141 -8.70 -6.74 -8.30
CA LEU A 141 -7.30 -7.15 -8.13
C LEU A 141 -7.10 -8.55 -8.72
N PRO A 142 -5.93 -8.84 -9.33
CA PRO A 142 -5.59 -10.19 -9.76
C PRO A 142 -5.64 -11.19 -8.60
N VAL A 143 -6.16 -12.39 -8.86
CA VAL A 143 -6.27 -13.47 -7.85
C VAL A 143 -4.92 -13.71 -7.17
N ASP A 144 -3.87 -13.93 -7.95
CA ASP A 144 -2.53 -14.24 -7.43
C ASP A 144 -1.95 -13.08 -6.62
N TYR A 145 -2.28 -11.83 -6.98
CA TYR A 145 -1.90 -10.67 -6.17
C TYR A 145 -2.56 -10.70 -4.79
N ILE A 146 -3.87 -11.02 -4.71
CA ILE A 146 -4.57 -11.10 -3.42
C ILE A 146 -3.98 -12.22 -2.57
N VAL A 147 -3.79 -13.41 -3.15
CA VAL A 147 -3.18 -14.57 -2.48
C VAL A 147 -1.79 -14.21 -1.94
N GLN A 148 -0.94 -13.59 -2.77
CA GLN A 148 0.40 -13.18 -2.35
C GLN A 148 0.38 -12.21 -1.16
N GLN A 149 -0.63 -11.31 -1.08
CA GLN A 149 -0.71 -10.39 0.05
C GLN A 149 -0.96 -11.12 1.39
N ILE A 150 -1.73 -12.21 1.38
CA ILE A 150 -1.94 -13.04 2.58
C ILE A 150 -0.65 -13.76 2.97
N VAL A 151 0.07 -14.32 1.98
CA VAL A 151 1.41 -14.91 2.21
C VAL A 151 2.36 -13.88 2.83
N ASP A 152 2.38 -12.65 2.32
CA ASP A 152 3.24 -11.58 2.82
C ASP A 152 2.88 -11.17 4.28
N PHE A 153 1.61 -11.19 4.66
CA PHE A 153 1.18 -10.98 6.05
C PHE A 153 1.63 -12.12 6.96
N ARG A 154 1.45 -13.37 6.54
CA ARG A 154 1.93 -14.58 7.29
C ARG A 154 3.44 -14.53 7.51
N ALA A 155 4.19 -14.19 6.48
CA ALA A 155 5.64 -14.11 6.52
C ALA A 155 6.17 -12.87 7.27
N ARG A 156 5.28 -11.96 7.73
CA ARG A 156 5.67 -10.68 8.37
C ARG A 156 6.50 -9.76 7.46
N THR A 157 6.46 -9.97 6.16
CA THR A 157 7.11 -9.14 5.14
C THR A 157 6.21 -8.00 4.67
N ARG A 158 4.95 -7.96 5.14
CA ARG A 158 4.01 -6.86 4.97
C ARG A 158 3.54 -6.35 6.32
N LYS A 159 3.98 -5.15 6.69
CA LYS A 159 3.70 -4.46 7.96
C LYS A 159 3.23 -3.03 7.69
N PRO A 160 2.62 -2.33 8.67
CA PRO A 160 2.48 -0.88 8.59
C PRO A 160 3.86 -0.22 8.61
N ALA A 161 4.00 0.90 7.88
CA ALA A 161 5.24 1.68 7.88
C ALA A 161 5.46 2.44 9.19
N TRP A 162 4.38 2.79 9.85
CA TRP A 162 4.38 3.52 11.12
C TRP A 162 4.34 2.55 12.31
N ASN A 163 5.14 2.84 13.34
CA ASN A 163 5.26 2.00 14.54
C ASN A 163 4.14 2.22 15.57
N GLY A 164 3.23 3.16 15.33
CA GLY A 164 2.08 3.38 16.20
C GLY A 164 0.94 2.37 15.94
N PRO A 165 -0.16 2.48 16.69
CA PRO A 165 -1.30 1.57 16.57
C PRO A 165 -1.89 1.56 15.15
N SER A 166 -1.99 0.39 14.53
CA SER A 166 -2.58 0.20 13.20
C SER A 166 -3.50 -1.03 13.21
N ARG A 167 -4.68 -0.85 13.80
CA ARG A 167 -5.65 -1.94 13.96
C ARG A 167 -5.98 -2.69 12.66
N PRO A 168 -6.20 -2.05 11.49
CA PRO A 168 -6.49 -2.79 10.26
C PRO A 168 -5.36 -3.73 9.84
N SER A 169 -4.10 -3.30 9.95
CA SER A 169 -2.95 -4.14 9.60
C SER A 169 -2.75 -5.28 10.59
N GLU A 170 -3.02 -5.04 11.88
CA GLU A 170 -2.94 -6.07 12.91
C GLU A 170 -4.02 -7.13 12.72
N LEU A 171 -5.26 -6.73 12.46
CA LEU A 171 -6.34 -7.66 12.15
C LEU A 171 -6.05 -8.49 10.91
N MET A 172 -5.51 -7.88 9.85
CA MET A 172 -5.12 -8.63 8.66
C MET A 172 -4.02 -9.66 8.94
N ARG A 173 -3.09 -9.37 9.85
CA ARG A 173 -2.09 -10.34 10.30
C ARG A 173 -2.71 -11.52 11.03
N ILE A 174 -3.63 -11.25 11.97
CA ILE A 174 -4.35 -12.29 12.73
C ILE A 174 -5.17 -13.17 11.78
N ILE A 175 -5.91 -12.56 10.85
CA ILE A 175 -6.68 -13.28 9.83
C ILE A 175 -5.76 -14.12 8.95
N ALA A 176 -4.64 -13.57 8.49
CA ALA A 176 -3.69 -14.28 7.64
C ALA A 176 -3.11 -15.53 8.33
N ASP A 177 -2.88 -15.49 9.64
CA ASP A 177 -2.40 -16.65 10.40
C ASP A 177 -3.45 -17.77 10.53
N SER A 178 -4.73 -17.43 10.43
CA SER A 178 -5.83 -18.36 10.71
C SER A 178 -6.55 -18.85 9.45
N VAL A 179 -6.58 -18.06 8.38
CA VAL A 179 -7.28 -18.39 7.13
C VAL A 179 -6.53 -19.50 6.37
N THR A 180 -7.25 -20.48 5.81
CA THR A 180 -6.66 -21.53 4.96
C THR A 180 -6.40 -21.03 3.55
N ASP A 181 -5.53 -21.71 2.80
CA ASP A 181 -5.23 -21.34 1.40
C ASP A 181 -6.45 -21.51 0.49
N ALA A 182 -7.31 -22.49 0.75
CA ALA A 182 -8.56 -22.67 0.04
C ALA A 182 -9.51 -21.51 0.25
N GLU A 183 -9.70 -21.06 1.50
CA GLU A 183 -10.52 -19.90 1.84
C GLU A 183 -9.98 -18.60 1.22
N VAL A 184 -8.65 -18.43 1.20
CA VAL A 184 -7.99 -17.29 0.54
C VAL A 184 -8.26 -17.29 -0.96
N LEU A 185 -8.13 -18.45 -1.60
CA LEU A 185 -8.35 -18.58 -3.04
C LEU A 185 -9.82 -18.32 -3.41
N GLU A 186 -10.77 -18.82 -2.60
CA GLU A 186 -12.19 -18.56 -2.77
C GLU A 186 -12.52 -17.06 -2.70
N ALA A 187 -12.05 -16.39 -1.64
CA ALA A 187 -12.22 -14.95 -1.47
C ALA A 187 -11.54 -14.15 -2.60
N ALA A 188 -10.33 -14.53 -2.99
CA ALA A 188 -9.58 -13.86 -4.06
C ALA A 188 -10.30 -13.96 -5.40
N ARG A 189 -10.85 -15.12 -5.74
CA ARG A 189 -11.66 -15.31 -6.94
C ARG A 189 -12.90 -14.42 -6.95
N TYR A 190 -13.62 -14.36 -5.81
CA TYR A 190 -14.79 -13.49 -5.67
C TYR A 190 -14.41 -12.02 -5.91
N PHE A 191 -13.47 -11.48 -5.15
CA PHE A 191 -13.10 -10.08 -5.25
C PHE A 191 -12.50 -9.69 -6.60
N SER A 192 -11.81 -10.61 -7.28
CA SER A 192 -11.21 -10.34 -8.59
C SER A 192 -12.24 -10.12 -9.70
N THR A 193 -13.43 -10.70 -9.57
CA THR A 193 -14.53 -10.53 -10.57
C THR A 193 -15.28 -9.22 -10.40
N LEU A 194 -15.17 -8.58 -9.25
CA LEU A 194 -15.89 -7.35 -8.94
C LEU A 194 -15.31 -6.16 -9.68
N ARG A 195 -16.17 -5.23 -10.08
CA ARG A 195 -15.75 -4.00 -10.77
C ARG A 195 -15.37 -2.93 -9.75
N PRO A 196 -14.13 -2.42 -9.77
CA PRO A 196 -13.75 -1.34 -8.87
C PRO A 196 -14.52 -0.06 -9.20
N ARG A 197 -14.89 0.70 -8.16
CA ARG A 197 -15.55 2.00 -8.28
C ARG A 197 -14.66 3.08 -7.70
N GLN A 198 -14.62 4.26 -8.33
CA GLN A 198 -13.99 5.44 -7.75
C GLN A 198 -14.94 6.01 -6.69
N ARG A 199 -14.50 6.04 -5.45
CA ARG A 199 -15.30 6.51 -4.31
C ARG A 199 -14.74 7.76 -3.66
N ALA A 200 -13.49 8.14 -3.98
CA ALA A 200 -12.84 9.32 -3.47
C ALA A 200 -12.71 10.40 -4.56
N ARG A 201 -13.21 11.61 -4.26
CA ARG A 201 -12.93 12.81 -5.04
C ARG A 201 -11.69 13.49 -4.46
N VAL A 202 -10.70 13.78 -5.32
CA VAL A 202 -9.47 14.46 -4.91
C VAL A 202 -9.62 15.98 -5.16
N ILE A 203 -9.31 16.77 -4.13
CA ILE A 203 -9.41 18.24 -4.14
C ILE A 203 -8.07 18.82 -3.69
N GLU A 204 -7.49 19.71 -4.50
CA GLU A 204 -6.34 20.51 -4.11
C GLU A 204 -6.80 21.70 -3.26
N ALA A 205 -6.21 21.86 -2.06
CA ALA A 205 -6.62 22.91 -1.14
C ALA A 205 -5.46 23.37 -0.25
N THR A 206 -5.52 24.62 0.22
CA THR A 206 -4.64 25.14 1.27
C THR A 206 -5.24 24.98 2.65
N ASN A 207 -6.57 25.16 2.75
CA ASN A 207 -7.35 24.97 3.96
C ASN A 207 -8.44 23.93 3.73
N ILE A 208 -8.76 23.19 4.77
CA ILE A 208 -9.78 22.14 4.76
C ILE A 208 -10.72 22.34 5.95
N PRO A 209 -11.93 21.77 5.93
CA PRO A 209 -12.72 21.66 7.15
C PRO A 209 -11.90 21.07 8.29
N ALA A 210 -12.03 21.64 9.47
CA ALA A 210 -11.33 21.10 10.65
C ALA A 210 -11.72 19.65 10.89
N VAL A 211 -10.70 18.80 11.16
CA VAL A 211 -10.88 17.35 11.27
C VAL A 211 -10.44 16.82 12.63
N SER A 212 -11.01 15.69 13.01
CA SER A 212 -10.55 14.88 14.14
C SER A 212 -10.34 13.43 13.73
N PRO A 213 -9.40 12.69 14.35
CA PRO A 213 -9.27 11.27 14.17
C PRO A 213 -10.52 10.52 14.68
N ALA A 214 -11.04 9.63 13.87
CA ALA A 214 -12.12 8.71 14.26
C ALA A 214 -11.98 7.40 13.47
N LEU A 215 -12.09 6.26 14.14
CA LEU A 215 -12.16 4.91 13.53
C LEU A 215 -11.10 4.59 12.47
N GLY A 216 -9.89 5.13 12.62
CA GLY A 216 -8.77 4.89 11.68
C GLY A 216 -8.75 5.79 10.46
N LEU A 217 -9.59 6.82 10.43
CA LEU A 217 -9.63 7.88 9.41
C LEU A 217 -9.88 9.25 10.07
N TYR A 218 -9.90 10.30 9.26
CA TYR A 218 -10.33 11.63 9.72
C TYR A 218 -11.81 11.83 9.43
N VAL A 219 -12.49 12.49 10.34
CA VAL A 219 -13.87 12.98 10.15
C VAL A 219 -13.92 14.50 10.36
N ARG A 220 -14.84 15.16 9.68
CA ARG A 220 -15.08 16.58 9.85
C ARG A 220 -15.56 16.84 11.28
N LYS A 221 -15.00 17.84 11.95
CA LYS A 221 -15.54 18.37 13.19
C LYS A 221 -16.88 19.05 12.96
N ALA A 222 -17.74 19.06 13.96
CA ALA A 222 -18.94 19.86 13.93
C ALA A 222 -18.60 21.36 13.76
N GLY A 223 -19.47 22.09 13.04
CA GLY A 223 -19.30 23.53 12.80
C GLY A 223 -18.67 23.84 11.45
N THR A 224 -18.21 25.09 11.31
CA THR A 224 -17.68 25.65 10.05
C THR A 224 -16.18 25.92 10.09
N ASP A 225 -15.50 25.53 11.15
CA ASP A 225 -14.07 25.80 11.32
C ASP A 225 -13.25 25.17 10.20
N MET A 226 -12.20 25.89 9.82
CA MET A 226 -11.22 25.47 8.83
C MET A 226 -9.85 25.34 9.48
N GLU A 227 -9.03 24.44 8.96
CA GLU A 227 -7.64 24.30 9.38
C GLU A 227 -6.69 24.26 8.16
N PRO A 228 -5.42 24.68 8.31
CA PRO A 228 -4.44 24.52 7.24
C PRO A 228 -4.18 23.04 6.92
N LEU A 229 -4.21 22.68 5.64
CA LEU A 229 -3.86 21.33 5.20
C LEU A 229 -2.37 21.03 5.42
N GLY A 230 -1.51 22.03 5.18
CA GLY A 230 -0.05 21.83 5.18
C GLY A 230 0.39 20.79 4.16
N ALA A 231 1.45 20.05 4.48
CA ALA A 231 1.98 18.98 3.64
C ALA A 231 1.33 17.61 3.97
N ARG A 232 0.01 17.57 4.05
CA ARG A 232 -0.75 16.35 4.37
C ARG A 232 -1.66 15.93 3.22
N LEU A 233 -2.03 14.67 3.19
CA LEU A 233 -3.17 14.12 2.45
C LEU A 233 -4.21 13.69 3.48
N ILE A 234 -5.37 14.34 3.47
CA ILE A 234 -6.46 14.05 4.40
C ILE A 234 -7.65 13.52 3.60
N GLU A 235 -8.00 12.26 3.84
CA GLU A 235 -9.17 11.62 3.25
C GLU A 235 -10.22 11.41 4.34
N MET A 236 -11.45 11.85 4.09
CA MET A 236 -12.56 11.73 5.03
C MET A 236 -13.85 11.38 4.30
N PRO A 237 -14.83 10.77 4.96
CA PRO A 237 -16.14 10.53 4.38
C PRO A 237 -16.86 11.87 4.13
N VAL A 238 -17.62 11.92 3.03
CA VAL A 238 -18.56 13.02 2.78
C VAL A 238 -19.68 13.00 3.80
N ASP A 239 -20.10 11.78 4.16
CA ASP A 239 -21.11 11.49 5.18
C ASP A 239 -20.53 10.45 6.15
N ALA A 240 -20.31 10.88 7.40
CA ALA A 240 -19.71 10.04 8.43
C ALA A 240 -20.66 8.90 8.87
N GLU A 241 -21.97 9.13 8.87
CA GLU A 241 -22.96 8.11 9.23
C GLU A 241 -22.95 6.97 8.21
N ARG A 242 -22.96 7.26 6.91
CA ARG A 242 -22.87 6.25 5.86
C ARG A 242 -21.59 5.42 5.96
N HIS A 243 -20.47 6.06 6.34
CA HIS A 243 -19.23 5.34 6.61
C HIS A 243 -19.36 4.38 7.79
N GLU A 244 -19.95 4.84 8.91
CA GLU A 244 -20.20 4.01 10.10
C GLU A 244 -21.12 2.83 9.79
N LEU A 245 -22.16 3.05 9.01
CA LEU A 245 -23.11 2.03 8.55
C LEU A 245 -22.51 1.05 7.53
N ARG A 246 -21.23 1.18 7.18
CA ARG A 246 -20.56 0.31 6.19
C ARG A 246 -21.22 0.35 4.81
N ASP A 247 -21.82 1.47 4.46
CA ASP A 247 -22.46 1.64 3.17
C ASP A 247 -21.44 1.54 2.03
N ALA A 248 -21.60 0.54 1.17
CA ALA A 248 -20.75 0.34 -0.01
C ALA A 248 -20.84 1.49 -1.02
N ALA A 249 -21.89 2.31 -0.97
CA ALA A 249 -22.04 3.51 -1.79
C ALA A 249 -21.54 4.80 -1.09
N ALA A 250 -20.97 4.72 0.12
CA ALA A 250 -20.39 5.89 0.79
C ALA A 250 -19.26 6.51 -0.04
N GLU A 251 -19.27 7.84 -0.12
CA GLU A 251 -18.28 8.62 -0.85
C GLU A 251 -17.31 9.32 0.08
N TYR A 252 -16.13 9.64 -0.45
CA TYR A 252 -15.04 10.25 0.28
C TYR A 252 -14.51 11.49 -0.46
N VAL A 253 -13.89 12.38 0.28
CA VAL A 253 -13.09 13.47 -0.26
C VAL A 253 -11.68 13.38 0.26
N ALA A 254 -10.70 13.46 -0.64
CA ALA A 254 -9.27 13.48 -0.31
C ALA A 254 -8.70 14.85 -0.63
N TYR A 255 -8.34 15.60 0.38
CA TYR A 255 -7.68 16.90 0.26
C TYR A 255 -6.18 16.72 0.15
N VAL A 256 -5.56 17.41 -0.80
CA VAL A 256 -4.13 17.37 -1.07
C VAL A 256 -3.58 18.78 -1.31
N PRO A 257 -2.28 19.03 -1.10
CA PRO A 257 -1.67 20.33 -1.36
C PRO A 257 -1.83 20.77 -2.82
N MET A 258 -1.87 22.08 -3.03
CA MET A 258 -1.93 22.68 -4.37
C MET A 258 -0.79 22.19 -5.25
N GLY A 259 -1.08 21.88 -6.52
CA GLY A 259 -0.13 21.35 -7.50
C GLY A 259 0.13 19.83 -7.43
N SER A 260 -0.48 19.11 -6.47
CA SER A 260 -0.31 17.66 -6.30
C SER A 260 -0.75 16.88 -7.54
N LEU A 261 -1.88 17.22 -8.15
CA LEU A 261 -2.39 16.51 -9.34
C LEU A 261 -1.48 16.68 -10.56
N ALA A 262 -0.95 17.89 -10.79
CA ALA A 262 -0.01 18.16 -11.88
C ALA A 262 1.33 17.41 -11.65
N ARG A 263 1.85 17.45 -10.42
CA ARG A 263 3.06 16.71 -10.00
C ARG A 263 2.86 15.21 -10.15
N GLY A 264 1.74 14.68 -9.66
CA GLY A 264 1.39 13.26 -9.76
C GLY A 264 1.25 12.78 -11.20
N ARG A 265 0.66 13.60 -12.08
CA ARG A 265 0.58 13.31 -13.52
C ARG A 265 1.98 13.15 -14.14
N ARG A 266 2.94 14.02 -13.79
CA ARG A 266 4.33 13.89 -14.27
C ARG A 266 4.96 12.60 -13.78
N LEU A 267 4.85 12.29 -12.49
CA LEU A 267 5.37 11.04 -11.90
C LEU A 267 4.75 9.79 -12.54
N ALA A 268 3.46 9.84 -12.86
CA ALA A 268 2.76 8.73 -13.47
C ALA A 268 3.21 8.44 -14.90
N ASN A 269 3.61 9.45 -15.67
CA ASN A 269 3.84 9.31 -17.10
C ASN A 269 5.30 9.50 -17.54
N VAL A 270 6.13 10.11 -16.71
CA VAL A 270 7.53 10.39 -17.04
C VAL A 270 8.46 9.54 -16.17
N PRO A 271 9.35 8.73 -16.76
CA PRO A 271 10.37 8.00 -16.01
C PRO A 271 11.26 8.95 -15.19
N ARG A 272 11.67 8.56 -14.00
CA ARG A 272 12.55 9.37 -13.15
C ARG A 272 14.04 9.24 -13.56
N SER A 273 14.39 8.12 -14.12
CA SER A 273 15.70 7.83 -14.73
C SER A 273 15.55 6.70 -15.73
N LYS A 274 16.63 6.33 -16.41
CA LYS A 274 16.65 5.15 -17.30
C LYS A 274 16.31 3.84 -16.55
N ASP A 275 16.59 3.77 -15.25
CA ASP A 275 16.40 2.58 -14.42
C ASP A 275 15.10 2.62 -13.62
N ILE A 276 14.48 3.80 -13.43
CA ILE A 276 13.25 3.99 -12.67
C ILE A 276 12.11 4.39 -13.60
N LYS A 277 11.28 3.42 -13.94
CA LYS A 277 10.10 3.60 -14.80
C LYS A 277 9.08 4.55 -14.15
N SER A 278 8.22 5.14 -14.99
CA SER A 278 7.03 5.85 -14.51
C SER A 278 6.01 4.87 -13.91
N CYS A 279 5.04 5.38 -13.15
CA CYS A 279 4.00 4.52 -12.58
C CYS A 279 3.25 3.74 -13.68
N ALA A 280 2.87 4.41 -14.78
CA ALA A 280 2.19 3.78 -15.92
C ALA A 280 3.06 2.76 -16.66
N GLY A 281 4.38 2.88 -16.59
CA GLY A 281 5.31 1.91 -17.21
C GLY A 281 5.22 0.50 -16.59
N CYS A 282 4.70 0.38 -15.36
CA CYS A 282 4.47 -0.90 -14.68
C CYS A 282 2.97 -1.13 -14.42
N HIS A 283 2.24 -0.11 -13.93
CA HIS A 283 0.81 -0.23 -13.60
C HIS A 283 -0.11 -0.09 -14.82
N GLY A 284 0.45 -0.08 -16.02
CA GLY A 284 -0.29 -0.02 -17.27
C GLY A 284 -0.83 1.37 -17.63
N PRO A 285 -1.33 1.55 -18.85
CA PRO A 285 -1.96 2.78 -19.30
C PRO A 285 -3.10 3.16 -18.35
N GLN A 286 -3.19 4.45 -17.99
CA GLN A 286 -4.21 4.97 -17.09
C GLN A 286 -4.18 4.32 -15.68
N LEU A 287 -3.11 3.58 -15.32
CA LEU A 287 -2.90 2.95 -14.01
C LEU A 287 -3.92 1.82 -13.68
N ARG A 288 -4.45 1.17 -14.72
CA ARG A 288 -5.47 0.10 -14.59
C ARG A 288 -4.90 -1.30 -14.41
N GLY A 289 -3.60 -1.40 -14.15
CA GLY A 289 -2.90 -2.67 -13.97
C GLY A 289 -2.38 -3.26 -15.28
N LEU A 290 -1.46 -4.21 -15.15
CA LEU A 290 -0.90 -4.97 -16.27
C LEU A 290 -0.47 -6.36 -15.78
N GLY A 291 -1.17 -7.41 -16.17
CA GLY A 291 -0.90 -8.77 -15.70
C GLY A 291 -1.05 -8.87 -14.18
N LEU A 292 0.01 -9.25 -13.47
CA LEU A 292 0.05 -9.35 -12.00
C LEU A 292 0.30 -8.01 -11.30
N VAL A 293 0.68 -6.96 -12.03
CA VAL A 293 0.86 -5.62 -11.44
C VAL A 293 -0.52 -5.01 -11.18
N PRO A 294 -0.85 -4.68 -9.92
CA PRO A 294 -2.21 -4.32 -9.57
C PRO A 294 -2.66 -2.99 -10.17
N PRO A 295 -3.96 -2.82 -10.49
CA PRO A 295 -4.54 -1.53 -10.79
C PRO A 295 -4.48 -0.63 -9.56
N ILE A 296 -4.12 0.65 -9.76
CA ILE A 296 -4.06 1.67 -8.71
C ILE A 296 -4.98 2.86 -9.00
N ALA A 297 -5.57 2.93 -10.19
CA ALA A 297 -6.55 3.95 -10.55
C ALA A 297 -7.79 3.89 -9.65
N GLY A 298 -8.27 5.05 -9.19
CA GLY A 298 -9.51 5.19 -8.42
C GLY A 298 -9.49 4.62 -7.01
N ARG A 299 -8.33 4.13 -6.54
CA ARG A 299 -8.21 3.61 -5.17
C ARG A 299 -8.02 4.75 -4.18
N SER A 300 -8.37 4.51 -2.91
CA SER A 300 -8.23 5.49 -1.83
C SER A 300 -6.84 6.13 -1.83
N PRO A 301 -6.74 7.47 -1.96
CA PRO A 301 -5.46 8.18 -1.91
C PRO A 301 -4.68 7.95 -0.61
N SER A 302 -5.35 7.95 0.54
CA SER A 302 -4.69 7.69 1.82
C SER A 302 -4.17 6.26 1.94
N TYR A 303 -4.90 5.29 1.39
CA TYR A 303 -4.40 3.91 1.31
C TYR A 303 -3.17 3.81 0.42
N LEU A 304 -3.19 4.41 -0.78
CA LEU A 304 -2.05 4.41 -1.71
C LEU A 304 -0.81 5.06 -1.08
N LEU A 305 -0.99 6.19 -0.38
CA LEU A 305 0.11 6.84 0.33
C LEU A 305 0.72 5.92 1.39
N ARG A 306 -0.10 5.25 2.21
CA ARG A 306 0.40 4.29 3.20
C ARG A 306 1.19 3.14 2.58
N GLN A 307 0.79 2.67 1.38
CA GLN A 307 1.55 1.65 0.67
C GLN A 307 2.90 2.18 0.17
N LEU A 308 2.96 3.40 -0.37
CA LEU A 308 4.23 4.03 -0.79
C LEU A 308 5.18 4.21 0.40
N LEU A 309 4.67 4.64 1.54
CA LEU A 309 5.43 4.75 2.79
C LEU A 309 5.94 3.37 3.25
N ALA A 310 5.13 2.32 3.14
CA ALA A 310 5.52 0.96 3.51
C ALA A 310 6.62 0.38 2.58
N PHE A 311 6.58 0.66 1.29
CA PHE A 311 7.68 0.31 0.38
C PHE A 311 8.94 1.13 0.69
N ARG A 312 8.81 2.42 0.98
CA ARG A 312 9.92 3.31 1.29
C ARG A 312 10.67 2.92 2.56
N SER A 313 9.93 2.54 3.60
CA SER A 313 10.49 2.15 4.90
C SER A 313 10.97 0.70 4.97
N GLY A 314 10.74 -0.11 3.92
CA GLY A 314 11.01 -1.56 3.95
C GLY A 314 9.97 -2.37 4.73
N ALA A 315 8.87 -1.76 5.17
CA ALA A 315 7.78 -2.47 5.84
C ALA A 315 7.03 -3.44 4.91
N ARG A 316 7.20 -3.26 3.59
CA ARG A 316 6.88 -4.24 2.54
C ARG A 316 8.18 -4.63 1.85
N SER A 317 8.65 -5.86 2.08
CA SER A 317 10.03 -6.28 1.77
C SER A 317 10.15 -7.65 1.10
N THR A 318 9.14 -8.10 0.34
CA THR A 318 9.23 -9.34 -0.45
C THR A 318 9.99 -9.12 -1.77
N ALA A 319 10.45 -10.19 -2.40
CA ALA A 319 11.04 -10.13 -3.75
C ALA A 319 10.08 -9.47 -4.75
N ALA A 320 8.78 -9.79 -4.68
CA ALA A 320 7.74 -9.18 -5.52
C ALA A 320 7.55 -7.67 -5.26
N SER A 321 7.90 -7.17 -4.09
CA SER A 321 7.80 -5.75 -3.74
C SER A 321 9.05 -4.94 -4.09
N THR A 322 10.17 -5.58 -4.42
CA THR A 322 11.46 -4.93 -4.73
C THR A 322 11.34 -3.80 -5.76
N PRO A 323 10.65 -3.96 -6.91
CA PRO A 323 10.51 -2.88 -7.87
C PRO A 323 9.84 -1.63 -7.29
N MET A 324 8.78 -1.83 -6.47
CA MET A 324 8.10 -0.71 -5.81
C MET A 324 8.95 -0.08 -4.71
N SER A 325 9.77 -0.84 -4.00
CA SER A 325 10.71 -0.31 -3.00
C SER A 325 11.78 0.58 -3.68
N GLN A 326 12.29 0.17 -4.84
CA GLN A 326 13.22 0.97 -5.63
C GLN A 326 12.58 2.30 -6.10
N VAL A 327 11.36 2.25 -6.62
CA VAL A 327 10.60 3.46 -6.99
C VAL A 327 10.38 4.34 -5.76
N ALA A 328 9.84 3.80 -4.68
CA ALA A 328 9.55 4.55 -3.46
C ALA A 328 10.80 5.18 -2.83
N ALA A 329 11.98 4.55 -2.95
CA ALA A 329 13.25 5.09 -2.48
C ALA A 329 13.63 6.42 -3.16
N THR A 330 13.13 6.70 -4.35
CA THR A 330 13.39 7.94 -5.09
C THR A 330 12.36 9.04 -4.81
N LEU A 331 11.23 8.74 -4.16
CA LEU A 331 10.14 9.69 -3.95
C LEU A 331 10.34 10.47 -2.64
N SER A 332 10.11 11.78 -2.67
CA SER A 332 9.87 12.58 -1.47
C SER A 332 8.47 12.31 -0.90
N LEU A 333 8.17 12.80 0.30
CA LEU A 333 6.80 12.71 0.85
C LEU A 333 5.80 13.42 -0.05
N ASP A 334 6.15 14.59 -0.57
CA ASP A 334 5.29 15.34 -1.51
C ASP A 334 5.09 14.57 -2.82
N ASP A 335 6.12 13.86 -3.33
CA ASP A 335 5.98 12.99 -4.50
C ASP A 335 5.00 11.84 -4.22
N MET A 336 5.07 11.23 -3.03
CA MET A 336 4.18 10.15 -2.63
C MET A 336 2.73 10.63 -2.50
N ILE A 337 2.51 11.81 -1.89
CA ILE A 337 1.20 12.46 -1.81
C ILE A 337 0.67 12.72 -3.22
N ALA A 338 1.47 13.33 -4.07
CA ALA A 338 1.10 13.66 -5.45
C ALA A 338 0.78 12.41 -6.28
N ALA A 339 1.58 11.37 -6.18
CA ALA A 339 1.35 10.10 -6.88
C ALA A 339 0.05 9.42 -6.41
N ALA A 340 -0.20 9.38 -5.10
CA ALA A 340 -1.42 8.84 -4.51
C ALA A 340 -2.66 9.66 -4.92
N ALA A 341 -2.56 10.98 -4.88
CA ALA A 341 -3.61 11.90 -5.31
C ALA A 341 -3.98 11.69 -6.79
N PHE A 342 -2.98 11.65 -7.66
CA PHE A 342 -3.21 11.46 -9.10
C PHE A 342 -3.81 10.09 -9.38
N ALA A 343 -3.26 9.01 -8.81
CA ALA A 343 -3.80 7.67 -9.03
C ALA A 343 -5.23 7.55 -8.52
N GLY A 344 -5.53 8.06 -7.32
CA GLY A 344 -6.89 8.06 -6.76
C GLY A 344 -7.89 8.91 -7.55
N SER A 345 -7.43 9.93 -8.27
CA SER A 345 -8.28 10.77 -9.14
C SER A 345 -8.64 10.12 -10.48
N ARG A 346 -8.05 8.98 -10.83
CA ARG A 346 -8.29 8.30 -12.11
C ARG A 346 -9.50 7.38 -12.03
N ARG A 347 -10.23 7.24 -13.13
CA ARG A 347 -11.30 6.22 -13.22
C ARG A 347 -10.66 4.82 -13.27
N PRO A 348 -11.12 3.89 -12.41
CA PRO A 348 -10.64 2.51 -12.41
C PRO A 348 -10.85 1.77 -13.73
#